data_0c65387e77136eb4630d09205a8bcf9e
#
_entry.id   0c65387e77136eb4630d09205a8bcf9e
#
_cell.length_a   1.000
_cell.length_b   1.000
_cell.length_c   1.000
_cell.angle_alpha   90.00
_cell.angle_beta   90.00
_cell.angle_gamma   90.00
#
_symmetry.space_group_name_H-M   'P 1'
#
loop_
_entity.id
_entity.type
_entity.pdbx_description
1 polymer ?
#
loop_
_entity_poly.entity_id
_entity_poly.type
_entity_poly.pdbx_seq_one_letter_code
_entity_poly.pdbx_strand_id
1 'polypeptide(L)'
;MDVAASMEAPCGVDRLFSLVDQLTDYPRWMPLAHRVTPLDPDGDGRPAWEVELRARLGPFARSKRLRMVRAVHDVAAATVRFERREHDGRSHSPWVLDAAVVAVGDGSRLEMRLHYGGALWTGGVMEKVLAEQIVAGRERLLELVS
;
A
#
# COMPACT_ATOMS: atom_id res chain seq x y z
N MET A 1 -0.18 -15.26 0.43
CA MET A 1 -1.59 -14.87 0.37
C MET A 1 -1.76 -13.67 -0.53
N ASP A 2 -2.83 -13.65 -1.29
CA ASP A 2 -3.10 -12.60 -2.25
C ASP A 2 -4.44 -11.92 -1.94
N VAL A 3 -4.43 -10.60 -1.95
CA VAL A 3 -5.62 -9.77 -1.74
C VAL A 3 -5.71 -8.78 -2.88
N ALA A 4 -6.90 -8.63 -3.46
CA ALA A 4 -7.16 -7.65 -4.50
C ALA A 4 -8.32 -6.76 -4.09
N ALA A 5 -8.23 -5.48 -4.45
CA ALA A 5 -9.27 -4.50 -4.21
C ALA A 5 -9.31 -3.49 -5.35
N SER A 6 -10.47 -2.91 -5.58
CA SER A 6 -10.62 -1.83 -6.55
C SER A 6 -11.61 -0.79 -6.06
N MET A 7 -11.48 0.42 -6.59
CA MET A 7 -12.45 1.50 -6.36
C MET A 7 -12.53 2.43 -7.56
N GLU A 8 -13.69 3.00 -7.81
CA GLU A 8 -13.85 4.08 -8.78
C GLU A 8 -13.94 5.43 -8.08
N ALA A 9 -13.40 6.46 -8.73
CA ALA A 9 -13.40 7.82 -8.20
C ALA A 9 -13.76 8.81 -9.31
N PRO A 10 -14.45 9.92 -8.99
CA PRO A 10 -14.86 10.92 -9.96
C PRO A 10 -13.75 11.94 -10.27
N CYS A 11 -12.53 11.47 -10.46
CA CYS A 11 -11.36 12.30 -10.76
C CYS A 11 -10.51 11.67 -11.86
N GLY A 12 -9.61 12.44 -12.43
CA GLY A 12 -8.69 11.95 -13.45
C GLY A 12 -7.65 10.97 -12.90
N VAL A 13 -7.03 10.22 -13.81
CA VAL A 13 -6.01 9.21 -13.51
C VAL A 13 -4.85 9.80 -12.71
N ASP A 14 -4.33 10.95 -13.12
CA ASP A 14 -3.16 11.57 -12.49
C ASP A 14 -3.40 11.90 -11.02
N ARG A 15 -4.58 12.44 -10.71
CA ARG A 15 -4.92 12.81 -9.33
C ARG A 15 -5.01 11.58 -8.43
N LEU A 16 -5.66 10.53 -8.88
CA LEU A 16 -5.78 9.30 -8.09
C LEU A 16 -4.42 8.59 -7.96
N PHE A 17 -3.65 8.54 -9.06
CA PHE A 17 -2.33 7.91 -9.05
C PHE A 17 -1.37 8.63 -8.09
N SER A 18 -1.45 9.94 -7.98
CA SER A 18 -0.59 10.72 -7.07
C SER A 18 -0.76 10.35 -5.59
N LEU A 19 -1.88 9.72 -5.23
CA LEU A 19 -2.15 9.28 -3.86
C LEU A 19 -1.63 7.87 -3.57
N VAL A 20 -1.22 7.12 -4.60
CA VAL A 20 -0.80 5.73 -4.47
C VAL A 20 0.61 5.44 -4.97
N ASP A 21 1.27 6.38 -5.67
CA ASP A 21 2.59 6.17 -6.23
C ASP A 21 3.75 6.46 -5.26
N GLN A 22 3.45 6.99 -4.08
CA GLN A 22 4.40 7.27 -3.01
C GLN A 22 3.87 6.71 -1.70
N LEU A 23 4.65 5.88 -1.03
CA LEU A 23 4.22 5.30 0.25
C LEU A 23 4.01 6.35 1.34
N THR A 24 4.69 7.49 1.25
CA THR A 24 4.53 8.59 2.19
C THR A 24 3.08 9.11 2.28
N ASP A 25 2.31 8.96 1.20
CA ASP A 25 0.91 9.41 1.17
C ASP A 25 -0.08 8.38 1.72
N TYR A 26 0.34 7.12 1.89
CA TYR A 26 -0.55 6.05 2.33
C TYR A 26 -1.19 6.27 3.70
N PRO A 27 -0.51 6.84 4.70
CA PRO A 27 -1.16 7.13 5.99
C PRO A 27 -2.38 8.06 5.89
N ARG A 28 -2.48 8.84 4.82
CA ARG A 28 -3.62 9.74 4.59
C ARG A 28 -4.92 9.00 4.33
N TRP A 29 -4.85 7.78 3.80
CA TRP A 29 -6.05 7.02 3.43
C TRP A 29 -6.05 5.57 3.90
N MET A 30 -4.90 5.02 4.31
CA MET A 30 -4.78 3.63 4.80
C MET A 30 -4.27 3.63 6.25
N PRO A 31 -5.16 3.50 7.25
CA PRO A 31 -4.75 3.54 8.65
C PRO A 31 -3.78 2.44 9.07
N LEU A 32 -3.79 1.30 8.38
CA LEU A 32 -2.83 0.21 8.63
C LEU A 32 -1.38 0.70 8.44
N ALA A 33 -1.15 1.57 7.46
CA ALA A 33 0.14 2.25 7.29
C ALA A 33 0.24 3.37 8.33
N HIS A 34 0.54 3.00 9.56
CA HIS A 34 0.56 3.90 10.71
C HIS A 34 1.60 5.01 10.57
N ARG A 35 2.80 4.66 10.13
CA ARG A 35 3.89 5.59 9.89
C ARG A 35 4.71 5.15 8.68
N VAL A 36 5.03 6.10 7.82
CA VAL A 36 5.90 5.89 6.67
C VAL A 36 7.02 6.92 6.71
N THR A 37 8.27 6.46 6.77
CA THR A 37 9.44 7.32 6.86
C THR A 37 10.31 7.12 5.63
N PRO A 38 10.59 8.18 4.84
CA PRO A 38 11.53 8.08 3.73
C PRO A 38 12.92 7.68 4.21
N LEU A 39 13.55 6.77 3.47
CA LEU A 39 14.93 6.35 3.68
C LEU A 39 15.80 6.82 2.52
N ASP A 40 17.12 6.68 2.66
CA ASP A 40 18.02 6.88 1.54
C ASP A 40 17.66 5.91 0.41
N PRO A 41 17.80 6.33 -0.86
CA PRO A 41 17.52 5.45 -1.99
C PRO A 41 18.29 4.13 -1.90
N ASP A 42 17.68 3.07 -2.45
CA ASP A 42 18.33 1.78 -2.56
C ASP A 42 19.60 1.88 -3.46
N GLY A 43 20.46 0.86 -3.43
CA GLY A 43 21.72 0.87 -4.18
C GLY A 43 21.57 1.10 -5.68
N ASP A 44 20.41 0.79 -6.24
CA ASP A 44 20.06 1.03 -7.65
C ASP A 44 19.37 2.40 -7.89
N GLY A 45 19.33 3.27 -6.88
CA GLY A 45 18.71 4.60 -6.96
C GLY A 45 17.21 4.64 -6.76
N ARG A 46 16.57 3.52 -6.46
CA ARG A 46 15.12 3.45 -6.25
C ARG A 46 14.71 3.99 -4.89
N PRO A 47 13.60 4.74 -4.80
CA PRO A 47 13.09 5.24 -3.53
C PRO A 47 12.79 4.11 -2.56
N ALA A 48 13.07 4.34 -1.28
CA ALA A 48 12.85 3.39 -0.20
C ALA A 48 12.19 4.07 1.01
N TRP A 49 11.42 3.30 1.76
CA TRP A 49 10.71 3.77 2.95
C TRP A 49 10.73 2.70 4.02
N GLU A 50 10.73 3.14 5.27
CA GLU A 50 10.36 2.29 6.39
C GLU A 50 8.86 2.46 6.63
N VAL A 51 8.12 1.36 6.57
CA VAL A 51 6.68 1.33 6.78
C VAL A 51 6.39 0.64 8.09
N GLU A 52 5.72 1.31 9.00
CA GLU A 52 5.21 0.71 10.22
C GLU A 52 3.73 0.40 10.03
N LEU A 53 3.42 -0.89 9.95
CA LEU A 53 2.05 -1.37 9.95
C LEU A 53 1.58 -1.53 11.39
N ARG A 54 0.39 -1.02 11.69
CA ARG A 54 -0.18 -1.15 13.03
C ARG A 54 -1.67 -1.38 12.97
N ALA A 55 -2.14 -2.39 13.69
CA ALA A 55 -3.56 -2.70 13.81
C ALA A 55 -3.95 -2.98 15.24
N ARG A 56 -5.18 -2.62 15.59
CA ARG A 56 -5.81 -2.98 16.87
C ARG A 56 -6.54 -4.30 16.72
N LEU A 57 -6.31 -5.18 17.70
CA LEU A 57 -6.95 -6.49 17.81
C LEU A 57 -7.57 -6.57 19.21
N GLY A 58 -8.82 -6.08 19.36
CA GLY A 58 -9.46 -5.96 20.65
C GLY A 58 -8.69 -5.00 21.57
N PRO A 59 -8.29 -5.41 22.80
CA PRO A 59 -7.51 -4.58 23.70
C PRO A 59 -6.04 -4.48 23.34
N PHE A 60 -5.58 -5.22 22.32
CA PHE A 60 -4.16 -5.27 21.93
C PHE A 60 -3.91 -4.50 20.64
N ALA A 61 -2.68 -3.99 20.49
CA ALA A 61 -2.18 -3.46 19.24
C ALA A 61 -0.98 -4.29 18.79
N ARG A 62 -0.89 -4.53 17.48
CA ARG A 62 0.25 -5.22 16.85
C ARG A 62 0.88 -4.31 15.81
N SER A 63 2.20 -4.29 15.79
CA SER A 63 2.98 -3.51 14.86
C SER A 63 4.00 -4.39 14.12
N LYS A 64 4.29 -4.01 12.87
CA LYS A 64 5.35 -4.62 12.09
C LYS A 64 6.01 -3.55 11.25
N ARG A 65 7.33 -3.56 11.20
CA ARG A 65 8.12 -2.67 10.35
C ARG A 65 8.62 -3.41 9.13
N LEU A 66 8.50 -2.76 7.97
CA LEU A 66 8.94 -3.27 6.68
C LEU A 66 9.79 -2.20 6.00
N ARG A 67 10.90 -2.62 5.39
CA ARG A 67 11.61 -1.75 4.46
C ARG A 67 11.06 -2.04 3.07
N MET A 68 10.46 -1.05 2.43
CA MET A 68 9.84 -1.16 1.11
C MET A 68 10.59 -0.31 0.09
N VAL A 69 10.72 -0.84 -1.12
CA VAL A 69 11.37 -0.17 -2.25
C VAL A 69 10.37 -0.08 -3.40
N ARG A 70 10.36 1.05 -4.09
CA ARG A 70 9.54 1.19 -5.30
C ARG A 70 10.26 0.53 -6.48
N ALA A 71 9.86 -0.69 -6.79
CA ALA A 71 10.50 -1.51 -7.83
C ALA A 71 10.06 -1.15 -9.25
N VAL A 72 8.81 -0.70 -9.41
CA VAL A 72 8.26 -0.24 -10.70
C VAL A 72 7.54 1.08 -10.48
N HIS A 73 7.81 2.05 -11.35
CA HIS A 73 7.11 3.33 -11.36
C HIS A 73 6.98 3.80 -12.80
N ASP A 74 5.83 3.52 -13.41
CA ASP A 74 5.51 3.91 -14.78
C ASP A 74 4.39 4.95 -14.75
N VAL A 75 4.75 6.23 -14.86
CA VAL A 75 3.80 7.34 -14.78
C VAL A 75 2.87 7.34 -16.00
N ALA A 76 3.39 7.03 -17.19
CA ALA A 76 2.59 7.00 -18.40
C ALA A 76 1.49 5.93 -18.35
N ALA A 77 1.81 4.76 -17.82
CA ALA A 77 0.85 3.67 -17.63
C ALA A 77 0.09 3.77 -16.30
N ALA A 78 0.44 4.70 -15.43
CA ALA A 78 -0.10 4.87 -14.08
C ALA A 78 -0.05 3.56 -13.28
N THR A 79 1.13 2.94 -13.24
CA THR A 79 1.39 1.71 -12.48
C THR A 79 2.58 1.90 -11.54
N VAL A 80 2.47 1.27 -10.37
CA VAL A 80 3.53 1.28 -9.36
C VAL A 80 3.58 -0.06 -8.66
N ARG A 81 4.79 -0.50 -8.32
CA ARG A 81 5.01 -1.69 -7.48
C ARG A 81 5.97 -1.36 -6.36
N PHE A 82 5.60 -1.74 -5.15
CA PHE A 82 6.45 -1.69 -3.98
C PHE A 82 6.76 -3.10 -3.51
N GLU A 83 8.03 -3.36 -3.20
CA GLU A 83 8.50 -4.66 -2.74
C GLU A 83 9.27 -4.52 -1.44
N ARG A 84 9.10 -5.49 -0.54
CA ARG A 84 9.92 -5.59 0.65
C ARG A 84 11.35 -5.94 0.26
N ARG A 85 12.31 -5.13 0.68
CA ARG A 85 13.75 -5.39 0.58
C ARG A 85 14.41 -4.96 1.88
N GLU A 86 14.76 -5.93 2.69
CA GLU A 86 15.51 -5.70 3.93
C GLU A 86 17.01 -5.77 3.66
N HIS A 87 17.81 -5.02 4.43
CA HIS A 87 19.26 -5.01 4.31
C HIS A 87 19.96 -5.49 5.60
N ASP A 88 19.34 -6.43 6.30
CA ASP A 88 19.82 -6.98 7.56
C ASP A 88 20.50 -8.35 7.40
N GLY A 89 20.69 -8.83 6.17
CA GLY A 89 21.28 -10.12 5.87
C GLY A 89 20.40 -11.33 6.19
N ARG A 90 19.13 -11.10 6.53
CA ARG A 90 18.16 -12.16 6.85
C ARG A 90 17.17 -12.38 5.71
N SER A 91 16.63 -13.59 5.64
CA SER A 91 15.47 -13.89 4.80
C SER A 91 14.19 -13.41 5.47
N HIS A 92 13.35 -12.75 4.69
CA HIS A 92 12.06 -12.25 5.17
C HIS A 92 10.93 -12.73 4.25
N SER A 93 9.72 -12.83 4.81
CA SER A 93 8.54 -13.12 4.03
C SER A 93 8.27 -11.99 3.02
N PRO A 94 7.75 -12.33 1.83
CA PRO A 94 7.50 -11.33 0.81
C PRO A 94 6.35 -10.39 1.18
N TRP A 95 6.48 -9.14 0.73
CA TRP A 95 5.41 -8.15 0.69
C TRP A 95 5.54 -7.42 -0.63
N VAL A 96 4.55 -7.58 -1.51
CA VAL A 96 4.52 -6.94 -2.82
C VAL A 96 3.17 -6.25 -2.98
N LEU A 97 3.20 -4.96 -3.19
CA LEU A 97 2.01 -4.16 -3.41
C LEU A 97 2.04 -3.60 -4.83
N ASP A 98 1.05 -3.95 -5.63
CA ASP A 98 0.84 -3.40 -6.96
C ASP A 98 -0.36 -2.46 -6.96
N ALA A 99 -0.23 -1.32 -7.64
CA ALA A 99 -1.33 -0.40 -7.87
C ALA A 99 -1.31 0.05 -9.32
N ALA A 100 -2.50 0.13 -9.92
CA ALA A 100 -2.71 0.64 -11.27
C ALA A 100 -3.95 1.51 -11.30
N VAL A 101 -3.90 2.61 -12.04
CA VAL A 101 -5.06 3.49 -12.23
C VAL A 101 -5.39 3.54 -13.71
N VAL A 102 -6.66 3.31 -14.04
CA VAL A 102 -7.17 3.35 -15.41
C VAL A 102 -8.31 4.34 -15.54
N ALA A 103 -8.42 4.96 -16.71
CA ALA A 103 -9.55 5.84 -17.00
C ALA A 103 -10.82 5.02 -17.20
N VAL A 104 -11.92 5.45 -16.60
CA VAL A 104 -13.23 4.82 -16.71
C VAL A 104 -14.29 5.92 -16.86
N GLY A 105 -14.88 6.05 -18.04
CA GLY A 105 -15.82 7.15 -18.30
C GLY A 105 -15.15 8.49 -18.05
N ASP A 106 -15.78 9.34 -17.25
CA ASP A 106 -15.25 10.66 -16.87
C ASP A 106 -14.36 10.61 -15.63
N GLY A 107 -14.22 9.44 -15.01
CA GLY A 107 -13.42 9.24 -13.80
C GLY A 107 -12.29 8.25 -14.00
N SER A 108 -11.91 7.60 -12.91
CA SER A 108 -10.83 6.62 -12.92
C SER A 108 -11.12 5.47 -11.95
N ARG A 109 -10.42 4.37 -12.15
CA ARG A 109 -10.48 3.21 -11.26
C ARG A 109 -9.09 2.85 -10.78
N LEU A 110 -8.95 2.72 -9.48
CA LEU A 110 -7.76 2.18 -8.82
C LEU A 110 -7.91 0.68 -8.67
N GLU A 111 -6.90 -0.07 -9.08
CA GLU A 111 -6.80 -1.50 -8.87
C GLU A 111 -5.55 -1.78 -8.04
N MET A 112 -5.69 -2.48 -6.94
CA MET A 112 -4.58 -2.83 -6.05
C MET A 112 -4.52 -4.32 -5.80
N ARG A 113 -3.30 -4.84 -5.69
CA ARG A 113 -3.04 -6.22 -5.31
C ARG A 113 -1.93 -6.25 -4.27
N LEU A 114 -2.16 -7.01 -3.21
CA LEU A 114 -1.15 -7.28 -2.18
C LEU A 114 -0.86 -8.77 -2.16
N HIS A 115 0.40 -9.12 -2.36
CA HIS A 115 0.93 -10.46 -2.09
C HIS A 115 1.80 -10.40 -0.85
N TYR A 116 1.50 -11.24 0.14
CA TYR A 116 2.29 -11.28 1.36
C TYR A 116 2.42 -12.70 1.87
N GLY A 117 3.54 -12.96 2.58
CA GLY A 117 3.81 -14.20 3.27
C GLY A 117 4.09 -13.97 4.76
N GLY A 118 4.32 -15.06 5.46
CA GLY A 118 4.61 -15.03 6.88
C GLY A 118 3.37 -14.93 7.75
N ALA A 119 3.59 -14.99 9.05
CA ALA A 119 2.55 -14.94 10.06
C ALA A 119 2.66 -13.63 10.84
N LEU A 120 2.08 -12.55 10.31
CA LEU A 120 1.97 -11.31 11.06
C LEU A 120 0.92 -11.47 12.17
N TRP A 121 -0.23 -12.05 11.81
CA TRP A 121 -1.30 -12.44 12.71
C TRP A 121 -1.83 -13.80 12.28
N THR A 122 -2.28 -14.61 13.24
CA THR A 122 -2.77 -15.96 13.01
C THR A 122 -4.30 -16.02 12.97
N GLY A 123 -4.86 -17.13 12.47
CA GLY A 123 -6.28 -17.43 12.57
C GLY A 123 -7.22 -16.54 11.75
N GLY A 124 -6.82 -16.15 10.53
CA GLY A 124 -7.66 -15.34 9.66
C GLY A 124 -7.78 -13.86 10.07
N VAL A 125 -7.02 -13.43 11.07
CA VAL A 125 -7.07 -12.05 11.57
C VAL A 125 -6.57 -11.07 10.53
N MET A 126 -5.52 -11.42 9.78
CA MET A 126 -4.98 -10.54 8.74
C MET A 126 -6.00 -10.25 7.64
N GLU A 127 -6.74 -11.26 7.21
CA GLU A 127 -7.80 -11.11 6.19
C GLU A 127 -8.89 -10.15 6.69
N LYS A 128 -9.28 -10.27 7.95
CA LYS A 128 -10.27 -9.37 8.55
C LYS A 128 -9.77 -7.93 8.62
N VAL A 129 -8.53 -7.74 9.07
CA VAL A 129 -7.90 -6.41 9.12
C VAL A 129 -7.85 -5.80 7.73
N LEU A 130 -7.42 -6.55 6.71
CA LEU A 130 -7.36 -6.05 5.33
C LEU A 130 -8.73 -5.71 4.78
N ALA A 131 -9.77 -6.51 5.07
CA ALA A 131 -11.13 -6.20 4.64
C ALA A 131 -11.61 -4.86 5.22
N GLU A 132 -11.36 -4.62 6.49
CA GLU A 132 -11.69 -3.36 7.15
C GLU A 132 -10.90 -2.18 6.57
N GLN A 133 -9.61 -2.37 6.26
CA GLN A 133 -8.75 -1.36 5.66
C GLN A 133 -9.19 -1.00 4.24
N ILE A 134 -9.68 -1.97 3.46
CA ILE A 134 -10.20 -1.72 2.10
C ILE A 134 -11.42 -0.79 2.18
N VAL A 135 -12.36 -1.05 3.08
CA VAL A 135 -13.55 -0.20 3.24
C VAL A 135 -13.13 1.22 3.66
N ALA A 136 -12.32 1.34 4.70
CA ALA A 136 -11.86 2.64 5.21
C ALA A 136 -11.04 3.39 4.16
N GLY A 137 -10.17 2.69 3.44
CA GLY A 137 -9.32 3.27 2.40
C GLY A 137 -10.13 3.85 1.25
N ARG A 138 -11.15 3.13 0.78
CA ARG A 138 -12.06 3.62 -0.26
C ARG A 138 -12.74 4.92 0.15
N GLU A 139 -13.30 4.97 1.34
CA GLU A 139 -13.98 6.16 1.87
C GLU A 139 -13.05 7.35 1.93
N ARG A 140 -11.85 7.17 2.47
CA ARG A 140 -10.86 8.25 2.62
C ARG A 140 -10.31 8.73 1.29
N LEU A 141 -10.02 7.83 0.35
CA LEU A 141 -9.58 8.23 -0.98
C LEU A 141 -10.65 9.06 -1.69
N LEU A 142 -11.91 8.66 -1.60
CA LEU A 142 -13.03 9.44 -2.17
C LEU A 142 -13.09 10.84 -1.56
N GLU A 143 -12.91 10.98 -0.27
CA GLU A 143 -12.85 12.29 0.39
C GLU A 143 -11.69 13.14 -0.12
N LEU A 144 -10.51 12.54 -0.31
CA LEU A 144 -9.31 13.25 -0.75
C LEU A 144 -9.40 13.74 -2.21
N VAL A 145 -10.18 13.08 -3.05
CA VAL A 145 -10.33 13.43 -4.47
C VAL A 145 -11.63 14.17 -4.80
N SER A 146 -12.46 14.40 -3.81
CA SER A 146 -13.74 15.11 -3.96
C SER A 146 -13.59 16.61 -3.88
#